data_33c4b3cc3b08e9e424cf58a552811003
#
_entry.id   33c4b3cc3b08e9e424cf58a552811003
#
_cell.length_a   1.000
_cell.length_b   1.000
_cell.length_c   1.000
_cell.angle_alpha   90.00
_cell.angle_beta   90.00
_cell.angle_gamma   90.00
#
_symmetry.space_group_name_H-M   'P 1'
#
loop_
_entity.id
_entity.type
_entity.pdbx_description
1 polymer ?
#
loop_
_entity_poly.entity_id
_entity_poly.type
_entity_poly.pdbx_seq_one_letter_code
_entity_poly.pdbx_strand_id
1 'polypeptide(L)'
;MQWFVATMGFRRYEGGNVTAPVGSESDELGEEADVEGRARSDESTVGASSPRTQLPRWRKILTRLGIAAGVLALLYLVLMGISWLLVDARDDIEFFEGRPGEHRPLVFAHQGGEGVWPSNTMLAFRESIEIGADVLDADMHMTRDGELVLIHDETVDRTSDGSGEVRDLTLSELRELDFGYRFSTDDGETFPYRGAGLGIVTLDELFSDFTDARFGIEIKQTTGEAAAELCVLIREYGYEGRVLVSSFAQENMNAFRASCPGVATSATDGEAKRFYILQLLRLSGFYSPPFDSLQVPEYRNGTHVLTGSFVDAARRWNLPVVPWTINELEDFERLVREFDVDGINTNHPDRLVAYLEDG
;
A
#
# COMPACT_ATOMS: atom_id res chain seq x y z
N MET A 1 -7.10 -19.35 2.89
CA MET A 1 -6.05 -19.52 3.92
C MET A 1 -6.12 -18.28 4.79
N GLN A 2 -6.93 -18.39 5.84
CA GLN A 2 -7.32 -17.29 6.75
C GLN A 2 -6.10 -16.77 7.52
N TRP A 3 -5.94 -15.47 7.60
CA TRP A 3 -5.00 -14.83 8.52
C TRP A 3 -5.78 -14.09 9.60
N PHE A 4 -5.58 -14.56 10.81
CA PHE A 4 -6.12 -14.10 12.07
C PHE A 4 -5.90 -12.61 12.33
N VAL A 5 -6.97 -11.92 12.73
CA VAL A 5 -6.93 -10.64 13.45
C VAL A 5 -6.47 -10.93 14.88
N ALA A 6 -5.32 -10.41 15.25
CA ALA A 6 -4.85 -10.40 16.63
C ALA A 6 -4.69 -8.96 17.11
N THR A 7 -5.66 -8.54 17.90
CA THR A 7 -5.60 -7.35 18.76
C THR A 7 -4.52 -7.57 19.83
N MET A 8 -3.45 -6.78 19.85
CA MET A 8 -2.50 -6.76 20.97
C MET A 8 -2.44 -5.38 21.58
N GLY A 9 -2.84 -5.35 22.85
CA GLY A 9 -2.81 -4.19 23.74
C GLY A 9 -1.39 -3.67 24.02
N PHE A 10 -1.30 -2.37 24.14
CA PHE A 10 -0.14 -1.62 24.57
C PHE A 10 0.24 -1.97 26.01
N ARG A 11 1.48 -2.43 26.24
CA ARG A 11 2.18 -2.35 27.54
C ARG A 11 3.31 -1.36 27.43
N ARG A 12 3.25 -0.33 28.29
CA ARG A 12 4.35 0.57 28.61
C ARG A 12 5.50 -0.22 29.25
N TYR A 13 6.72 0.02 28.79
CA TYR A 13 7.93 -0.38 29.51
C TYR A 13 8.53 0.85 30.19
N GLU A 14 8.57 0.80 31.52
CA GLU A 14 9.33 1.70 32.38
C GLU A 14 10.80 1.26 32.44
N GLY A 15 11.69 2.24 32.57
CA GLY A 15 13.12 2.06 32.55
C GLY A 15 13.67 1.39 33.80
N GLY A 16 14.73 0.65 33.62
CA GLY A 16 15.59 0.11 34.69
C GLY A 16 17.04 0.21 34.31
N ASN A 17 17.75 1.10 35.02
CA ASN A 17 19.19 1.21 35.06
C ASN A 17 19.81 -0.05 35.68
N VAL A 18 20.87 -0.60 35.06
CA VAL A 18 21.82 -1.46 35.75
C VAL A 18 23.24 -1.12 35.30
N THR A 19 24.02 -0.76 36.30
CA THR A 19 25.42 -0.38 36.36
C THR A 19 26.37 -1.54 36.09
N ALA A 20 27.56 -1.22 35.56
CA ALA A 20 28.74 -2.10 35.44
C ALA A 20 29.45 -2.34 36.78
N PRO A 21 30.33 -3.32 36.87
CA PRO A 21 31.54 -3.13 37.69
C PRO A 21 32.84 -3.33 36.92
N VAL A 22 33.79 -2.53 37.37
CA VAL A 22 35.21 -2.45 37.07
C VAL A 22 36.00 -3.43 37.99
N GLY A 23 37.14 -3.93 37.50
CA GLY A 23 38.20 -4.61 38.28
C GLY A 23 39.28 -5.05 37.29
N SER A 24 40.38 -4.47 37.13
CA SER A 24 41.61 -4.11 37.88
C SER A 24 42.52 -5.30 38.24
N GLU A 25 43.80 -5.02 37.94
CA GLU A 25 45.04 -5.60 38.46
C GLU A 25 45.58 -6.87 37.80
N SER A 26 46.88 -7.02 37.62
CA SER A 26 48.18 -6.33 37.75
C SER A 26 49.27 -7.40 37.67
N ASP A 27 50.43 -6.99 37.12
CA ASP A 27 51.80 -7.40 37.50
C ASP A 27 52.22 -8.89 37.27
N GLU A 28 53.46 -9.23 36.96
CA GLU A 28 54.85 -8.79 37.22
C GLU A 28 55.84 -9.53 36.27
N LEU A 29 56.85 -8.89 35.79
CA LEU A 29 58.30 -8.93 36.07
C LEU A 29 59.06 -10.26 35.85
N GLY A 30 60.22 -10.09 35.18
CA GLY A 30 61.49 -10.77 35.38
C GLY A 30 61.88 -11.74 34.30
N GLU A 31 63.05 -11.89 33.73
CA GLU A 31 64.40 -11.59 34.21
C GLU A 31 65.38 -11.76 33.06
N GLU A 32 66.46 -11.02 33.09
CA GLU A 32 67.62 -11.04 32.19
C GLU A 32 68.48 -12.33 32.37
N ALA A 33 69.13 -12.76 31.27
CA ALA A 33 70.43 -13.42 31.35
C ALA A 33 71.25 -13.25 30.08
N ASP A 34 72.34 -12.63 30.26
CA ASP A 34 73.50 -12.34 29.44
C ASP A 34 74.34 -13.59 29.21
N VAL A 35 74.90 -13.90 28.03
CA VAL A 35 76.21 -14.56 27.86
C VAL A 35 76.83 -14.22 26.50
N GLU A 36 78.04 -13.65 26.59
CA GLU A 36 79.01 -13.40 25.51
C GLU A 36 79.49 -14.65 24.78
N GLY A 37 79.89 -14.48 23.52
CA GLY A 37 80.84 -15.42 22.94
C GLY A 37 81.15 -15.43 21.46
N ARG A 38 82.09 -14.62 21.02
CA ARG A 38 83.08 -14.87 19.95
C ARG A 38 82.71 -14.85 18.46
N ALA A 39 83.37 -13.88 17.83
CA ALA A 39 83.59 -13.71 16.42
C ALA A 39 84.27 -14.90 15.75
N ARG A 40 83.87 -15.19 14.47
CA ARG A 40 84.71 -15.61 13.38
C ARG A 40 84.18 -15.06 12.08
N SER A 41 85.05 -14.30 11.41
CA SER A 41 84.97 -13.80 10.06
C SER A 41 85.07 -14.93 9.06
N ASP A 42 84.12 -15.00 8.10
CA ASP A 42 84.33 -15.56 6.78
C ASP A 42 83.55 -14.75 5.75
N GLU A 43 84.29 -14.06 4.91
CA GLU A 43 83.84 -13.41 3.70
C GLU A 43 83.48 -14.46 2.63
N SER A 44 82.23 -14.60 2.34
CA SER A 44 81.79 -15.15 1.08
C SER A 44 80.66 -14.30 0.50
N THR A 45 81.00 -13.60 -0.57
CA THR A 45 80.04 -12.86 -1.41
C THR A 45 79.02 -13.78 -2.00
N VAL A 46 77.84 -13.83 -1.36
CA VAL A 46 76.64 -14.44 -1.91
C VAL A 46 75.69 -13.33 -2.33
N GLY A 47 75.39 -13.26 -3.64
CA GLY A 47 74.47 -12.32 -4.18
C GLY A 47 73.11 -12.36 -3.44
N ALA A 48 72.75 -11.27 -2.80
CA ALA A 48 71.49 -11.10 -2.11
C ALA A 48 70.34 -11.01 -3.16
N SER A 49 69.79 -12.15 -3.51
CA SER A 49 68.46 -12.20 -4.06
C SER A 49 67.49 -11.81 -2.95
N SER A 50 66.96 -10.59 -2.99
CA SER A 50 65.93 -10.13 -2.05
C SER A 50 64.79 -11.16 -1.97
N PRO A 51 64.41 -11.66 -0.81
CA PRO A 51 63.30 -12.59 -0.72
C PRO A 51 62.05 -11.85 -1.17
N ARG A 52 61.50 -12.26 -2.33
CA ARG A 52 60.14 -11.86 -2.72
C ARG A 52 59.23 -12.30 -1.60
N THR A 53 58.86 -11.37 -0.72
CA THR A 53 57.87 -11.58 0.37
C THR A 53 56.57 -12.02 -0.27
N GLN A 54 56.33 -13.33 -0.30
CA GLN A 54 55.05 -13.86 -0.75
C GLN A 54 53.98 -13.40 0.25
N LEU A 55 53.03 -12.58 -0.24
CA LEU A 55 51.91 -12.17 0.56
C LEU A 55 51.21 -13.41 1.15
N PRO A 56 50.89 -13.41 2.45
CA PRO A 56 50.27 -14.54 3.12
C PRO A 56 48.94 -14.89 2.42
N ARG A 57 48.58 -16.16 2.36
CA ARG A 57 47.43 -16.69 1.62
C ARG A 57 46.11 -15.94 1.94
N TRP A 58 45.90 -15.55 3.19
CA TRP A 58 44.69 -14.81 3.59
C TRP A 58 44.59 -13.43 2.93
N ARG A 59 45.72 -12.72 2.69
CA ARG A 59 45.72 -11.43 1.96
C ARG A 59 45.28 -11.61 0.50
N LYS A 60 45.71 -12.68 -0.17
CA LYS A 60 45.27 -13.00 -1.53
C LYS A 60 43.75 -13.31 -1.57
N ILE A 61 43.22 -13.99 -0.54
CA ILE A 61 41.80 -14.27 -0.41
C ILE A 61 41.00 -12.97 -0.21
N LEU A 62 41.42 -12.10 0.72
CA LEU A 62 40.77 -10.80 0.97
C LEU A 62 40.80 -9.91 -0.28
N THR A 63 41.91 -9.88 -1.02
CA THR A 63 41.97 -9.11 -2.26
C THR A 63 41.01 -9.67 -3.32
N ARG A 64 40.91 -10.99 -3.49
CA ARG A 64 39.92 -11.61 -4.39
C ARG A 64 38.48 -11.33 -3.99
N LEU A 65 38.16 -11.41 -2.69
CA LEU A 65 36.83 -11.07 -2.17
C LEU A 65 36.52 -9.58 -2.40
N GLY A 66 37.49 -8.69 -2.18
CA GLY A 66 37.32 -7.26 -2.45
C GLY A 66 37.09 -6.97 -3.92
N ILE A 67 37.83 -7.63 -4.84
CA ILE A 67 37.63 -7.51 -6.30
C ILE A 67 36.22 -8.02 -6.65
N ALA A 68 35.81 -9.19 -6.15
CA ALA A 68 34.50 -9.76 -6.42
C ALA A 68 33.38 -8.84 -5.94
N ALA A 69 33.51 -8.29 -4.71
CA ALA A 69 32.55 -7.32 -4.17
C ALA A 69 32.50 -6.04 -5.02
N GLY A 70 33.65 -5.53 -5.47
CA GLY A 70 33.71 -4.36 -6.35
C GLY A 70 33.04 -4.60 -7.72
N VAL A 71 33.26 -5.78 -8.31
CA VAL A 71 32.58 -6.18 -9.56
C VAL A 71 31.07 -6.29 -9.37
N LEU A 72 30.61 -6.91 -8.28
CA LEU A 72 29.19 -7.02 -7.97
C LEU A 72 28.55 -5.64 -7.75
N ALA A 73 29.23 -4.75 -7.03
CA ALA A 73 28.76 -3.38 -6.85
C ALA A 73 28.66 -2.62 -8.18
N LEU A 74 29.67 -2.74 -9.06
CA LEU A 74 29.65 -2.13 -10.37
C LEU A 74 28.51 -2.69 -11.24
N LEU A 75 28.30 -4.00 -11.25
CA LEU A 75 27.20 -4.64 -11.96
C LEU A 75 25.84 -4.12 -11.45
N TYR A 76 25.70 -4.00 -10.13
CA TYR A 76 24.47 -3.45 -9.54
C TYR A 76 24.23 -2.00 -9.95
N LEU A 77 25.26 -1.14 -9.94
CA LEU A 77 25.14 0.24 -10.40
C LEU A 77 24.75 0.33 -11.88
N VAL A 78 25.32 -0.54 -12.72
CA VAL A 78 24.94 -0.64 -14.14
C VAL A 78 23.48 -1.07 -14.27
N LEU A 79 23.03 -2.08 -13.51
CA LEU A 79 21.63 -2.51 -13.51
C LEU A 79 20.68 -1.38 -13.06
N MET A 80 21.05 -0.63 -12.03
CA MET A 80 20.28 0.56 -11.61
C MET A 80 20.19 1.60 -12.72
N GLY A 81 21.30 1.88 -13.42
CA GLY A 81 21.31 2.81 -14.55
C GLY A 81 20.42 2.34 -15.69
N ILE A 82 20.49 1.05 -16.05
CA ILE A 82 19.61 0.45 -17.05
C ILE A 82 18.16 0.52 -16.60
N SER A 83 17.86 0.13 -15.36
CA SER A 83 16.51 0.22 -14.78
C SER A 83 15.95 1.63 -14.88
N TRP A 84 16.76 2.64 -14.61
CA TRP A 84 16.33 4.04 -14.73
C TRP A 84 15.96 4.43 -16.17
N LEU A 85 16.66 3.91 -17.16
CA LEU A 85 16.42 4.16 -18.59
C LEU A 85 15.24 3.36 -19.16
N LEU A 86 14.87 2.24 -18.51
CA LEU A 86 13.78 1.37 -18.96
C LEU A 86 12.40 1.78 -18.45
N VAL A 87 12.31 2.81 -17.59
CA VAL A 87 11.03 3.34 -17.18
C VAL A 87 10.37 3.99 -18.39
N ASP A 88 9.24 3.44 -18.78
CA ASP A 88 8.36 3.95 -19.83
C ASP A 88 7.11 4.48 -19.13
N ALA A 89 7.05 5.81 -18.96
CA ALA A 89 5.95 6.46 -18.26
C ALA A 89 4.65 6.21 -19.05
N ARG A 90 3.60 5.88 -18.30
CA ARG A 90 2.28 5.62 -18.88
C ARG A 90 1.65 6.94 -19.37
N ASP A 91 0.71 6.82 -20.28
CA ASP A 91 -0.18 7.93 -20.65
C ASP A 91 -1.00 8.39 -19.43
N ASP A 92 -1.52 9.60 -19.49
CA ASP A 92 -2.42 10.11 -18.46
C ASP A 92 -3.68 9.24 -18.38
N ILE A 93 -4.17 9.05 -17.15
CA ILE A 93 -5.29 8.18 -16.87
C ILE A 93 -6.53 9.05 -16.71
N GLU A 94 -7.51 8.88 -17.58
CA GLU A 94 -8.73 9.68 -17.66
C GLU A 94 -9.43 9.82 -16.30
N PHE A 95 -9.43 8.75 -15.50
CA PHE A 95 -10.02 8.78 -14.15
C PHE A 95 -9.43 9.89 -13.25
N PHE A 96 -8.14 10.21 -13.41
CA PHE A 96 -7.45 11.22 -12.61
C PHE A 96 -7.34 12.58 -13.30
N GLU A 97 -7.86 12.73 -14.54
CA GLU A 97 -7.86 14.02 -15.25
C GLU A 97 -8.85 15.01 -14.64
N GLY A 98 -8.62 16.30 -14.90
CA GLY A 98 -9.52 17.38 -14.47
C GLY A 98 -9.67 17.52 -12.96
N ARG A 99 -8.61 17.19 -12.20
CA ARG A 99 -8.56 17.45 -10.75
C ARG A 99 -8.80 18.94 -10.46
N PRO A 100 -9.50 19.27 -9.37
CA PRO A 100 -9.79 20.67 -9.03
C PRO A 100 -8.55 21.40 -8.48
N GLY A 101 -7.59 21.70 -9.34
CA GLY A 101 -6.37 22.46 -9.02
C GLY A 101 -5.09 21.62 -9.07
N GLU A 102 -3.96 22.31 -9.32
CA GLU A 102 -2.63 21.72 -9.19
C GLU A 102 -2.42 21.33 -7.72
N HIS A 103 -1.94 20.12 -7.45
CA HIS A 103 -1.62 19.62 -6.10
C HIS A 103 -2.81 19.38 -5.15
N ARG A 104 -4.06 19.41 -5.63
CA ARG A 104 -5.20 18.96 -4.83
C ARG A 104 -5.47 17.46 -5.10
N PRO A 105 -5.31 16.57 -4.10
CA PRO A 105 -5.66 15.17 -4.26
C PRO A 105 -7.18 14.99 -4.42
N LEU A 106 -7.60 13.93 -5.12
CA LEU A 106 -8.99 13.52 -5.13
C LEU A 106 -9.40 12.99 -3.75
N VAL A 107 -10.56 13.40 -3.28
CA VAL A 107 -11.17 12.91 -2.04
C VAL A 107 -11.99 11.67 -2.35
N PHE A 108 -11.48 10.50 -1.92
CA PHE A 108 -12.21 9.23 -1.99
C PHE A 108 -13.00 9.05 -0.69
N ALA A 109 -14.32 9.06 -0.78
CA ALA A 109 -15.20 8.80 0.35
C ALA A 109 -15.32 7.28 0.55
N HIS A 110 -14.44 6.71 1.42
CA HIS A 110 -14.38 5.28 1.71
C HIS A 110 -15.71 4.76 2.22
N GLN A 111 -16.32 3.83 1.48
CA GLN A 111 -17.67 3.30 1.75
C GLN A 111 -18.74 4.40 1.88
N GLY A 112 -18.57 5.51 1.17
CA GLY A 112 -19.41 6.68 1.32
C GLY A 112 -19.14 7.51 2.60
N GLY A 113 -17.96 7.37 3.23
CA GLY A 113 -17.59 8.08 4.46
C GLY A 113 -18.09 7.36 5.73
N GLU A 114 -17.69 6.09 5.91
CA GLU A 114 -18.15 5.21 6.99
C GLU A 114 -17.87 5.72 8.41
N GLY A 115 -16.97 6.69 8.57
CA GLY A 115 -16.73 7.35 9.86
C GLY A 115 -17.79 8.37 10.25
N VAL A 116 -18.64 8.78 9.30
CA VAL A 116 -19.67 9.82 9.48
C VAL A 116 -21.08 9.30 9.22
N TRP A 117 -21.24 8.41 8.25
CA TRP A 117 -22.53 7.84 7.81
C TRP A 117 -22.50 6.31 7.71
N PRO A 118 -23.67 5.64 7.74
CA PRO A 118 -23.73 4.19 7.52
C PRO A 118 -23.11 3.78 6.18
N SER A 119 -22.11 2.89 6.26
CA SER A 119 -21.26 2.51 5.13
C SER A 119 -22.03 1.91 3.96
N ASN A 120 -21.61 2.23 2.74
CA ASN A 120 -22.17 1.71 1.50
C ASN A 120 -23.70 1.93 1.34
N THR A 121 -24.27 2.98 1.97
CA THR A 121 -25.67 3.35 1.82
C THR A 121 -25.86 4.53 0.87
N MET A 122 -27.03 4.65 0.26
CA MET A 122 -27.36 5.77 -0.62
C MET A 122 -27.31 7.12 0.11
N LEU A 123 -27.62 7.14 1.42
CA LEU A 123 -27.44 8.31 2.28
C LEU A 123 -25.95 8.73 2.31
N ALA A 124 -25.05 7.80 2.63
CA ALA A 124 -23.63 8.08 2.75
C ALA A 124 -23.06 8.64 1.44
N PHE A 125 -23.43 8.07 0.29
CA PHE A 125 -22.97 8.53 -1.02
C PHE A 125 -23.51 9.94 -1.36
N ARG A 126 -24.77 10.25 -1.06
CA ARG A 126 -25.35 11.58 -1.27
C ARG A 126 -24.68 12.65 -0.42
N GLU A 127 -24.55 12.38 0.87
CA GLU A 127 -23.89 13.31 1.79
C GLU A 127 -22.43 13.55 1.40
N SER A 128 -21.71 12.52 0.95
CA SER A 128 -20.31 12.64 0.50
C SER A 128 -20.17 13.53 -0.75
N ILE A 129 -21.06 13.40 -1.72
CA ILE A 129 -21.07 14.29 -2.89
C ILE A 129 -21.46 15.73 -2.47
N GLU A 130 -22.44 15.87 -1.58
CA GLU A 130 -22.91 17.18 -1.13
C GLU A 130 -21.83 17.98 -0.41
N ILE A 131 -20.96 17.32 0.35
CA ILE A 131 -19.81 17.97 1.00
C ILE A 131 -18.61 18.19 0.08
N GLY A 132 -18.62 17.66 -1.16
CA GLY A 132 -17.56 17.89 -2.15
C GLY A 132 -16.52 16.77 -2.25
N ALA A 133 -16.85 15.52 -1.89
CA ALA A 133 -16.03 14.37 -2.24
C ALA A 133 -15.97 14.19 -3.76
N ASP A 134 -14.80 13.82 -4.28
CA ASP A 134 -14.57 13.67 -5.72
C ASP A 134 -14.89 12.26 -6.23
N VAL A 135 -14.79 11.25 -5.36
CA VAL A 135 -14.93 9.84 -5.69
C VAL A 135 -15.79 9.14 -4.66
N LEU A 136 -16.84 8.47 -5.09
CA LEU A 136 -17.61 7.52 -4.29
C LEU A 136 -16.88 6.17 -4.30
N ASP A 137 -16.29 5.81 -3.18
CA ASP A 137 -15.54 4.55 -3.05
C ASP A 137 -16.43 3.51 -2.36
N ALA A 138 -16.69 2.41 -3.06
CA ALA A 138 -17.66 1.39 -2.70
C ALA A 138 -17.12 -0.02 -2.83
N ASP A 139 -17.57 -0.91 -1.96
CA ASP A 139 -17.22 -2.33 -1.94
C ASP A 139 -18.34 -3.17 -2.53
N MET A 140 -18.02 -4.03 -3.48
CA MET A 140 -19.01 -4.77 -4.25
C MET A 140 -18.97 -6.27 -3.97
N HIS A 141 -20.16 -6.84 -3.71
CA HIS A 141 -20.43 -8.27 -3.70
C HIS A 141 -21.54 -8.64 -4.71
N MET A 142 -21.63 -9.91 -5.03
CA MET A 142 -22.73 -10.45 -5.86
C MET A 142 -23.65 -11.29 -4.99
N THR A 143 -24.96 -11.08 -5.13
CA THR A 143 -26.00 -11.84 -4.46
C THR A 143 -26.17 -13.24 -5.05
N ARG A 144 -26.99 -14.09 -4.40
CA ARG A 144 -27.35 -15.43 -4.92
C ARG A 144 -28.05 -15.38 -6.30
N ASP A 145 -28.81 -14.35 -6.56
CA ASP A 145 -29.55 -14.13 -7.83
C ASP A 145 -28.80 -13.28 -8.85
N GLY A 146 -27.50 -12.95 -8.59
CA GLY A 146 -26.58 -12.34 -9.55
C GLY A 146 -26.54 -10.82 -9.53
N GLU A 147 -27.22 -10.16 -8.60
CA GLU A 147 -27.20 -8.70 -8.48
C GLU A 147 -25.92 -8.19 -7.82
N LEU A 148 -25.36 -7.08 -8.31
CA LEU A 148 -24.19 -6.42 -7.71
C LEU A 148 -24.67 -5.45 -6.63
N VAL A 149 -24.30 -5.74 -5.37
CA VAL A 149 -24.69 -4.96 -4.20
C VAL A 149 -23.47 -4.38 -3.49
N LEU A 150 -23.67 -3.27 -2.78
CA LEU A 150 -22.61 -2.53 -2.13
C LEU A 150 -22.57 -2.84 -0.63
N ILE A 151 -21.55 -3.55 -0.23
CA ILE A 151 -21.24 -3.93 1.15
C ILE A 151 -19.78 -4.38 1.26
N HIS A 152 -19.13 -4.04 2.38
CA HIS A 152 -17.71 -4.38 2.58
C HIS A 152 -17.49 -5.84 2.94
N ASP A 153 -18.25 -6.35 3.93
CA ASP A 153 -18.04 -7.66 4.51
C ASP A 153 -18.72 -8.76 3.68
N GLU A 154 -18.22 -9.99 3.77
CA GLU A 154 -18.85 -11.17 3.16
C GLU A 154 -20.25 -11.43 3.73
N THR A 155 -20.55 -10.92 4.95
CA THR A 155 -21.80 -11.10 5.67
C THR A 155 -22.49 -9.75 5.97
N VAL A 156 -23.80 -9.78 6.16
CA VAL A 156 -24.60 -8.58 6.52
C VAL A 156 -24.56 -8.24 8.01
N ASP A 157 -23.89 -9.05 8.84
CA ASP A 157 -23.98 -9.04 10.30
C ASP A 157 -23.47 -7.76 10.96
N ARG A 158 -22.42 -7.13 10.39
CA ARG A 158 -21.80 -5.94 10.97
C ARG A 158 -22.63 -4.67 10.77
N THR A 159 -23.33 -4.56 9.66
CA THR A 159 -23.96 -3.30 9.26
C THR A 159 -25.48 -3.33 9.35
N SER A 160 -26.11 -4.52 9.33
CA SER A 160 -27.56 -4.67 9.33
C SER A 160 -28.14 -5.30 10.60
N ASP A 161 -29.43 -5.42 10.66
CA ASP A 161 -30.18 -6.19 11.66
C ASP A 161 -30.34 -7.68 11.27
N GLY A 162 -29.84 -8.07 10.08
CA GLY A 162 -29.83 -9.43 9.59
C GLY A 162 -28.56 -10.22 9.96
N SER A 163 -28.46 -11.42 9.40
CA SER A 163 -27.28 -12.28 9.49
C SER A 163 -27.17 -13.21 8.27
N GLY A 164 -25.92 -13.56 7.89
CA GLY A 164 -25.64 -14.51 6.83
C GLY A 164 -24.76 -13.92 5.72
N GLU A 165 -24.30 -14.79 4.83
CA GLU A 165 -23.42 -14.39 3.73
C GLU A 165 -24.24 -13.75 2.59
N VAL A 166 -23.73 -12.65 2.04
CA VAL A 166 -24.35 -11.90 0.92
C VAL A 166 -24.61 -12.81 -0.27
N ARG A 167 -23.66 -13.69 -0.59
CA ARG A 167 -23.78 -14.63 -1.72
C ARG A 167 -24.90 -15.70 -1.54
N ASP A 168 -25.38 -15.89 -0.33
CA ASP A 168 -26.44 -16.85 -0.01
C ASP A 168 -27.83 -16.18 0.05
N LEU A 169 -27.89 -14.85 -0.06
CA LEU A 169 -29.11 -14.05 -0.02
C LEU A 169 -29.42 -13.47 -1.40
N THR A 170 -30.71 -13.40 -1.73
CA THR A 170 -31.21 -12.67 -2.92
C THR A 170 -31.29 -11.17 -2.62
N LEU A 171 -31.32 -10.34 -3.67
CA LEU A 171 -31.54 -8.90 -3.50
C LEU A 171 -32.85 -8.62 -2.74
N SER A 172 -33.91 -9.40 -2.99
CA SER A 172 -35.20 -9.24 -2.28
C SER A 172 -35.06 -9.49 -0.78
N GLU A 173 -34.30 -10.51 -0.36
CA GLU A 173 -34.03 -10.80 1.05
C GLU A 173 -33.14 -9.73 1.69
N LEU A 174 -32.16 -9.20 0.97
CA LEU A 174 -31.30 -8.10 1.44
C LEU A 174 -32.07 -6.78 1.62
N ARG A 175 -33.06 -6.50 0.77
CA ARG A 175 -33.90 -5.29 0.85
C ARG A 175 -34.85 -5.27 2.05
N GLU A 176 -35.05 -6.41 2.74
CA GLU A 176 -35.83 -6.46 3.99
C GLU A 176 -35.00 -6.02 5.21
N LEU A 177 -33.66 -5.85 5.07
CA LEU A 177 -32.76 -5.53 6.16
C LEU A 177 -32.51 -4.02 6.28
N ASP A 178 -32.24 -3.57 7.50
CA ASP A 178 -31.88 -2.18 7.83
C ASP A 178 -30.35 -2.04 7.93
N PHE A 179 -29.71 -1.45 6.93
CA PHE A 179 -28.26 -1.22 6.88
C PHE A 179 -27.79 0.04 7.66
N GLY A 180 -28.71 0.78 8.28
CA GLY A 180 -28.43 1.80 9.29
C GLY A 180 -28.41 1.27 10.72
N TYR A 181 -28.79 0.00 10.92
CA TYR A 181 -29.14 -0.55 12.24
C TYR A 181 -28.02 -0.51 13.25
N ARG A 182 -26.76 -0.78 12.82
CA ARG A 182 -25.61 -0.91 13.71
C ARG A 182 -24.68 0.29 13.67
N PHE A 183 -24.95 1.29 12.84
CA PHE A 183 -24.09 2.46 12.75
C PHE A 183 -24.11 3.26 14.07
N SER A 184 -22.90 3.58 14.55
CA SER A 184 -22.66 4.36 15.77
C SER A 184 -21.32 5.09 15.63
N THR A 185 -21.26 6.31 16.12
CA THR A 185 -20.03 7.12 16.22
C THR A 185 -19.57 7.33 17.66
N ASP A 186 -20.22 6.67 18.63
CA ASP A 186 -19.99 6.78 20.07
C ASP A 186 -19.86 5.42 20.76
N ASP A 187 -19.15 4.48 20.13
CA ASP A 187 -18.86 3.14 20.64
C ASP A 187 -20.12 2.32 20.97
N GLY A 188 -21.24 2.59 20.27
CA GLY A 188 -22.48 1.84 20.42
C GLY A 188 -23.39 2.36 21.53
N GLU A 189 -23.20 3.58 22.02
CA GLU A 189 -24.11 4.23 22.97
C GLU A 189 -25.40 4.68 22.28
N THR A 190 -25.28 5.22 21.03
CA THR A 190 -26.43 5.62 20.21
C THR A 190 -26.37 5.01 18.81
N PHE A 191 -27.55 4.86 18.20
CA PHE A 191 -27.73 4.33 16.85
C PHE A 191 -28.69 5.25 16.06
N PRO A 192 -28.17 6.38 15.54
CA PRO A 192 -29.01 7.45 14.98
C PRO A 192 -29.80 7.05 13.72
N TYR A 193 -29.34 6.03 12.99
CA TYR A 193 -29.97 5.58 11.75
C TYR A 193 -30.74 4.26 11.87
N ARG A 194 -30.84 3.71 13.08
CA ARG A 194 -31.64 2.50 13.32
C ARG A 194 -33.11 2.74 13.05
N GLY A 195 -33.69 1.97 12.14
CA GLY A 195 -35.09 2.14 11.74
C GLY A 195 -35.34 3.31 10.77
N ALA A 196 -34.26 3.90 10.21
CA ALA A 196 -34.36 4.96 9.22
C ALA A 196 -34.73 4.46 7.80
N GLY A 197 -34.80 3.15 7.61
CA GLY A 197 -35.14 2.53 6.33
C GLY A 197 -33.99 2.57 5.29
N LEU A 198 -32.74 2.52 5.76
CA LEU A 198 -31.57 2.46 4.88
C LEU A 198 -31.40 1.03 4.39
N GLY A 199 -31.76 0.77 3.14
CA GLY A 199 -31.62 -0.54 2.49
C GLY A 199 -30.24 -0.74 1.86
N ILE A 200 -30.00 -2.00 1.41
CA ILE A 200 -28.86 -2.33 0.56
C ILE A 200 -28.94 -1.53 -0.74
N VAL A 201 -27.78 -1.07 -1.23
CA VAL A 201 -27.67 -0.35 -2.50
C VAL A 201 -27.15 -1.30 -3.56
N THR A 202 -27.73 -1.31 -4.75
CA THR A 202 -27.15 -1.97 -5.91
C THR A 202 -26.18 -1.04 -6.65
N LEU A 203 -25.23 -1.60 -7.37
CA LEU A 203 -24.31 -0.81 -8.20
C LEU A 203 -25.07 -0.05 -9.30
N ASP A 204 -26.13 -0.63 -9.85
CA ASP A 204 -27.01 0.01 -10.82
C ASP A 204 -27.69 1.27 -10.22
N GLU A 205 -28.23 1.18 -9.00
CA GLU A 205 -28.79 2.32 -8.27
C GLU A 205 -27.72 3.41 -8.03
N LEU A 206 -26.49 3.04 -7.67
CA LEU A 206 -25.39 4.00 -7.48
C LEU A 206 -25.08 4.72 -8.79
N PHE A 207 -24.89 4.00 -9.88
CA PHE A 207 -24.55 4.58 -11.18
C PHE A 207 -25.68 5.44 -11.75
N SER A 208 -26.93 5.06 -11.54
CA SER A 208 -28.09 5.83 -12.03
C SER A 208 -28.31 7.14 -11.27
N ASP A 209 -28.04 7.16 -9.96
CA ASP A 209 -28.26 8.36 -9.12
C ASP A 209 -27.12 9.40 -9.24
N PHE A 210 -25.88 8.98 -9.58
CA PHE A 210 -24.71 9.85 -9.57
C PHE A 210 -24.02 9.94 -10.94
N THR A 211 -24.74 10.45 -11.94
CA THR A 211 -24.30 10.47 -13.35
C THR A 211 -23.03 11.28 -13.64
N ASP A 212 -22.64 12.19 -12.76
CA ASP A 212 -21.44 13.04 -12.89
C ASP A 212 -20.29 12.65 -11.97
N ALA A 213 -20.49 11.66 -11.08
CA ALA A 213 -19.49 11.24 -10.12
C ALA A 213 -18.37 10.36 -10.73
N ARG A 214 -17.26 10.22 -10.01
CA ARG A 214 -16.28 9.14 -10.18
C ARG A 214 -16.54 8.07 -9.14
N PHE A 215 -16.18 6.84 -9.48
CA PHE A 215 -16.41 5.67 -8.63
C PHE A 215 -15.15 4.86 -8.43
N GLY A 216 -14.76 4.63 -7.17
CA GLY A 216 -13.84 3.58 -6.78
C GLY A 216 -14.64 2.32 -6.48
N ILE A 217 -14.42 1.22 -7.21
CA ILE A 217 -15.18 -0.02 -6.98
C ILE A 217 -14.21 -1.14 -6.62
N GLU A 218 -14.30 -1.64 -5.37
CA GLU A 218 -13.54 -2.81 -4.96
C GLU A 218 -14.34 -4.10 -5.15
N ILE A 219 -13.83 -5.03 -5.96
CA ILE A 219 -14.40 -6.38 -6.11
C ILE A 219 -13.94 -7.21 -4.91
N LYS A 220 -14.84 -7.46 -3.95
CA LYS A 220 -14.57 -8.25 -2.74
C LYS A 220 -14.66 -9.76 -2.99
N GLN A 221 -15.68 -10.17 -3.71
CA GLN A 221 -15.97 -11.59 -3.94
C GLN A 221 -15.13 -12.19 -5.07
N THR A 222 -14.53 -13.35 -4.83
CA THR A 222 -13.67 -14.05 -5.81
C THR A 222 -14.49 -14.91 -6.77
N THR A 223 -15.34 -14.27 -7.59
CA THR A 223 -16.01 -14.95 -8.70
C THR A 223 -15.78 -14.18 -10.00
N GLY A 224 -15.37 -14.87 -11.06
CA GLY A 224 -15.17 -14.24 -12.37
C GLY A 224 -16.45 -13.63 -12.95
N GLU A 225 -17.62 -14.07 -12.49
CA GLU A 225 -18.93 -13.57 -12.88
C GLU A 225 -19.14 -12.12 -12.41
N ALA A 226 -18.80 -11.79 -11.16
CA ALA A 226 -18.92 -10.44 -10.64
C ALA A 226 -18.06 -9.43 -11.42
N ALA A 227 -16.85 -9.83 -11.83
CA ALA A 227 -15.98 -8.98 -12.65
C ALA A 227 -16.53 -8.75 -14.06
N ALA A 228 -17.17 -9.74 -14.65
CA ALA A 228 -17.78 -9.62 -15.98
C ALA A 228 -19.04 -8.74 -15.94
N GLU A 229 -19.89 -8.91 -14.93
CA GLU A 229 -21.11 -8.12 -14.75
C GLU A 229 -20.79 -6.65 -14.45
N LEU A 230 -19.78 -6.39 -13.62
CA LEU A 230 -19.27 -5.02 -13.40
C LEU A 230 -18.88 -4.36 -14.73
N CYS A 231 -18.20 -5.09 -15.61
CA CYS A 231 -17.81 -4.54 -16.92
C CYS A 231 -19.01 -4.23 -17.80
N VAL A 232 -20.04 -5.09 -17.80
CA VAL A 232 -21.29 -4.85 -18.54
C VAL A 232 -21.90 -3.55 -18.06
N LEU A 233 -22.06 -3.38 -16.75
CA LEU A 233 -22.70 -2.21 -16.16
C LEU A 233 -21.91 -0.91 -16.44
N ILE A 234 -20.58 -0.93 -16.30
CA ILE A 234 -19.72 0.23 -16.63
C ILE A 234 -19.95 0.70 -18.07
N ARG A 235 -20.03 -0.25 -19.01
CA ARG A 235 -20.25 0.07 -20.44
C ARG A 235 -21.66 0.55 -20.73
N GLU A 236 -22.66 -0.01 -20.07
CA GLU A 236 -24.06 0.44 -20.23
C GLU A 236 -24.25 1.90 -19.82
N TYR A 237 -23.53 2.33 -18.78
CA TYR A 237 -23.55 3.73 -18.34
C TYR A 237 -22.53 4.62 -19.07
N GLY A 238 -21.58 4.05 -19.84
CA GLY A 238 -20.50 4.79 -20.51
C GLY A 238 -19.51 5.39 -19.52
N TYR A 239 -19.17 4.66 -18.43
CA TYR A 239 -18.35 5.15 -17.31
C TYR A 239 -16.90 4.65 -17.35
N GLU A 240 -16.40 4.20 -18.51
CA GLU A 240 -15.04 3.66 -18.64
C GLU A 240 -13.97 4.61 -18.11
N GLY A 241 -14.09 5.92 -18.33
CA GLY A 241 -13.17 6.94 -17.82
C GLY A 241 -13.46 7.42 -16.40
N ARG A 242 -14.56 6.96 -15.77
CA ARG A 242 -15.02 7.42 -14.45
C ARG A 242 -14.95 6.38 -13.36
N VAL A 243 -14.57 5.16 -13.68
CA VAL A 243 -14.48 4.04 -12.73
C VAL A 243 -13.03 3.63 -12.58
N LEU A 244 -12.58 3.51 -11.33
CA LEU A 244 -11.31 2.88 -10.93
C LEU A 244 -11.64 1.59 -10.21
N VAL A 245 -11.26 0.44 -10.79
CA VAL A 245 -11.55 -0.87 -10.20
C VAL A 245 -10.36 -1.39 -9.41
N SER A 246 -10.63 -1.90 -8.23
CA SER A 246 -9.64 -2.51 -7.35
C SER A 246 -10.08 -3.90 -6.86
N SER A 247 -9.13 -4.70 -6.43
CA SER A 247 -9.34 -5.92 -5.64
C SER A 247 -8.03 -6.37 -5.03
N PHE A 248 -8.07 -6.94 -3.84
CA PHE A 248 -6.90 -7.60 -3.26
C PHE A 248 -6.56 -8.92 -3.96
N ALA A 249 -7.57 -9.57 -4.56
CA ALA A 249 -7.43 -10.85 -5.24
C ALA A 249 -6.90 -10.67 -6.67
N GLN A 250 -5.75 -11.27 -6.98
CA GLN A 250 -5.17 -11.25 -8.32
C GLN A 250 -6.09 -11.88 -9.36
N GLU A 251 -6.86 -12.89 -8.97
CA GLU A 251 -7.79 -13.59 -9.85
C GLU A 251 -8.91 -12.66 -10.35
N ASN A 252 -9.49 -11.85 -9.45
CA ASN A 252 -10.50 -10.85 -9.80
C ASN A 252 -9.95 -9.83 -10.80
N MET A 253 -8.75 -9.29 -10.51
CA MET A 253 -8.15 -8.28 -11.38
C MET A 253 -7.75 -8.84 -12.75
N ASN A 254 -7.29 -10.09 -12.81
CA ASN A 254 -7.01 -10.75 -14.08
C ASN A 254 -8.30 -10.94 -14.90
N ALA A 255 -9.39 -11.39 -14.25
CA ALA A 255 -10.69 -11.56 -14.89
C ALA A 255 -11.25 -10.21 -15.38
N PHE A 256 -11.21 -9.18 -14.52
CA PHE A 256 -11.72 -7.85 -14.87
C PHE A 256 -10.93 -7.22 -16.02
N ARG A 257 -9.59 -7.16 -15.95
CA ARG A 257 -8.74 -6.61 -17.03
C ARG A 257 -8.91 -7.34 -18.36
N ALA A 258 -9.19 -8.65 -18.33
CA ALA A 258 -9.47 -9.42 -19.54
C ALA A 258 -10.85 -9.10 -20.13
N SER A 259 -11.86 -8.87 -19.31
CA SER A 259 -13.24 -8.59 -19.72
C SER A 259 -13.46 -7.13 -20.10
N CYS A 260 -12.77 -6.22 -19.41
CA CYS A 260 -12.97 -4.77 -19.47
C CYS A 260 -11.69 -3.97 -19.79
N PRO A 261 -11.04 -4.20 -20.92
CA PRO A 261 -9.90 -3.38 -21.31
C PRO A 261 -10.32 -1.92 -21.49
N GLY A 262 -9.50 -0.99 -21.03
CA GLY A 262 -9.73 0.45 -21.12
C GLY A 262 -10.34 1.09 -19.87
N VAL A 263 -10.79 0.30 -18.89
CA VAL A 263 -11.17 0.81 -17.56
C VAL A 263 -9.95 0.80 -16.65
N ALA A 264 -9.73 1.90 -15.93
CA ALA A 264 -8.61 2.05 -15.02
C ALA A 264 -8.66 1.03 -13.86
N THR A 265 -7.50 0.45 -13.53
CA THR A 265 -7.39 -0.55 -12.46
C THR A 265 -6.29 -0.22 -11.48
N SER A 266 -6.52 -0.53 -10.20
CA SER A 266 -5.51 -0.42 -9.16
C SER A 266 -4.66 -1.70 -9.04
N ALA A 267 -3.48 -1.56 -8.43
CA ALA A 267 -2.59 -2.68 -8.13
C ALA A 267 -3.21 -3.62 -7.10
N THR A 268 -3.12 -4.93 -7.34
CA THR A 268 -3.39 -5.93 -6.30
C THR A 268 -2.31 -5.90 -5.21
N ASP A 269 -2.56 -6.57 -4.08
CA ASP A 269 -1.56 -6.71 -3.01
C ASP A 269 -0.21 -7.28 -3.51
N GLY A 270 -0.28 -8.29 -4.38
CA GLY A 270 0.92 -8.92 -4.97
C GLY A 270 1.67 -8.00 -5.92
N GLU A 271 0.96 -7.22 -6.71
CA GLU A 271 1.51 -6.27 -7.66
C GLU A 271 2.14 -5.07 -6.95
N ALA A 272 1.45 -4.47 -5.98
CA ALA A 272 1.96 -3.38 -5.15
C ALA A 272 3.21 -3.81 -4.36
N LYS A 273 3.20 -5.01 -3.79
CA LYS A 273 4.37 -5.58 -3.10
C LYS A 273 5.57 -5.78 -4.04
N ARG A 274 5.33 -6.26 -5.27
CA ARG A 274 6.39 -6.40 -6.29
C ARG A 274 6.96 -5.04 -6.65
N PHE A 275 6.13 -4.04 -6.89
CA PHE A 275 6.54 -2.68 -7.17
C PHE A 275 7.37 -2.11 -6.01
N TYR A 276 6.88 -2.27 -4.75
CA TYR A 276 7.57 -1.84 -3.54
C TYR A 276 8.97 -2.45 -3.41
N ILE A 277 9.14 -3.75 -3.61
CA ILE A 277 10.44 -4.42 -3.51
C ILE A 277 11.39 -3.91 -4.60
N LEU A 278 10.91 -3.79 -5.84
CA LEU A 278 11.75 -3.36 -6.95
C LEU A 278 12.15 -1.89 -6.83
N GLN A 279 11.29 -1.01 -6.31
CA GLN A 279 11.66 0.37 -6.05
C GLN A 279 12.70 0.49 -4.91
N LEU A 280 12.58 -0.30 -3.84
CA LEU A 280 13.61 -0.36 -2.79
C LEU A 280 14.98 -0.74 -3.35
N LEU A 281 15.00 -1.66 -4.30
CA LEU A 281 16.22 -2.09 -5.00
C LEU A 281 16.60 -1.13 -6.16
N ARG A 282 15.85 -0.06 -6.39
CA ARG A 282 16.01 0.85 -7.54
C ARG A 282 16.01 0.12 -8.90
N LEU A 283 15.25 -0.96 -8.98
CA LEU A 283 15.12 -1.83 -10.15
C LEU A 283 13.69 -1.83 -10.73
N SER A 284 12.86 -0.82 -10.40
CA SER A 284 11.47 -0.72 -10.85
C SER A 284 11.33 -0.65 -12.38
N GLY A 285 12.35 -0.18 -13.11
CA GLY A 285 12.32 -0.14 -14.57
C GLY A 285 12.34 -1.51 -15.25
N PHE A 286 12.66 -2.59 -14.52
CA PHE A 286 12.54 -3.96 -15.03
C PHE A 286 11.13 -4.57 -14.83
N TYR A 287 10.19 -3.78 -14.34
CA TYR A 287 8.81 -4.20 -14.12
C TYR A 287 7.87 -3.31 -14.93
N SER A 288 7.11 -3.89 -15.84
CA SER A 288 6.02 -3.18 -16.52
C SER A 288 4.74 -3.39 -15.68
N PRO A 289 4.26 -2.39 -14.93
CA PRO A 289 3.06 -2.51 -14.12
C PRO A 289 1.83 -2.81 -14.99
N PRO A 290 1.02 -3.84 -14.67
CA PRO A 290 -0.21 -4.12 -15.41
C PRO A 290 -1.44 -3.32 -14.90
N PHE A 291 -1.22 -2.36 -14.03
CA PHE A 291 -2.22 -1.56 -13.33
C PHE A 291 -2.01 -0.07 -13.60
N ASP A 292 -3.01 0.74 -13.30
CA ASP A 292 -3.07 2.16 -13.63
C ASP A 292 -2.90 3.06 -12.39
N SER A 293 -3.06 2.53 -11.18
CA SER A 293 -2.85 3.27 -9.93
C SER A 293 -2.33 2.38 -8.80
N LEU A 294 -1.83 3.03 -7.75
CA LEU A 294 -1.34 2.41 -6.52
C LEU A 294 -2.21 2.86 -5.35
N GLN A 295 -3.25 2.07 -5.04
CA GLN A 295 -3.99 2.23 -3.79
C GLN A 295 -3.29 1.40 -2.71
N VAL A 296 -2.57 2.05 -1.80
CA VAL A 296 -1.71 1.39 -0.83
C VAL A 296 -1.92 1.90 0.60
N PRO A 297 -1.80 1.03 1.62
CA PRO A 297 -1.81 1.51 3.00
C PRO A 297 -0.49 2.24 3.31
N GLU A 298 -0.53 3.22 4.20
CA GLU A 298 0.69 3.86 4.65
C GLU A 298 1.64 2.87 5.35
N TYR A 299 1.07 2.05 6.22
CA TYR A 299 1.81 0.98 6.93
C TYR A 299 1.14 -0.37 6.72
N ARG A 300 1.94 -1.40 6.47
CA ARG A 300 1.47 -2.78 6.37
C ARG A 300 2.34 -3.71 7.20
N ASN A 301 1.76 -4.38 8.19
CA ASN A 301 2.47 -5.29 9.10
C ASN A 301 3.76 -4.66 9.70
N GLY A 302 3.69 -3.40 10.12
CA GLY A 302 4.80 -2.65 10.66
C GLY A 302 5.82 -2.13 9.64
N THR A 303 5.64 -2.39 8.36
CA THR A 303 6.47 -1.84 7.28
C THR A 303 5.86 -0.53 6.80
N HIS A 304 6.66 0.54 6.76
CA HIS A 304 6.27 1.82 6.14
C HIS A 304 6.34 1.66 4.62
N VAL A 305 5.18 1.53 3.98
CA VAL A 305 5.03 1.32 2.53
C VAL A 305 5.11 2.64 1.79
N LEU A 306 4.30 3.61 2.23
CA LEU A 306 4.20 4.93 1.59
C LEU A 306 5.34 5.83 2.04
N THR A 307 6.48 5.72 1.37
CA THR A 307 7.66 6.57 1.58
C THR A 307 7.83 7.55 0.43
N GLY A 308 8.54 8.67 0.62
CA GLY A 308 8.86 9.59 -0.46
C GLY A 308 9.52 8.90 -1.66
N SER A 309 10.42 7.92 -1.42
CA SER A 309 11.04 7.14 -2.51
C SER A 309 10.05 6.22 -3.25
N PHE A 310 8.99 5.77 -2.58
CA PHE A 310 7.91 5.01 -3.21
C PHE A 310 7.08 5.91 -4.13
N VAL A 311 6.67 7.06 -3.63
CA VAL A 311 5.90 8.06 -4.41
C VAL A 311 6.73 8.58 -5.59
N ASP A 312 8.02 8.87 -5.41
CA ASP A 312 8.92 9.28 -6.50
C ASP A 312 9.05 8.18 -7.57
N ALA A 313 9.11 6.92 -7.16
CA ALA A 313 9.16 5.80 -8.10
C ALA A 313 7.83 5.65 -8.86
N ALA A 314 6.69 5.81 -8.20
CA ALA A 314 5.37 5.78 -8.83
C ALA A 314 5.21 6.94 -9.83
N ARG A 315 5.58 8.15 -9.43
CA ARG A 315 5.54 9.35 -10.29
C ARG A 315 6.38 9.19 -11.57
N ARG A 316 7.52 8.52 -11.49
CA ARG A 316 8.34 8.23 -12.68
C ARG A 316 7.64 7.31 -13.69
N TRP A 317 6.73 6.48 -13.23
CA TRP A 317 5.88 5.62 -14.06
C TRP A 317 4.57 6.28 -14.49
N ASN A 318 4.31 7.52 -14.05
CA ASN A 318 3.01 8.19 -14.13
C ASN A 318 1.88 7.33 -13.52
N LEU A 319 2.16 6.74 -12.35
CA LEU A 319 1.21 5.93 -11.59
C LEU A 319 0.66 6.77 -10.43
N PRO A 320 -0.60 7.19 -10.47
CA PRO A 320 -1.26 7.85 -9.35
C PRO A 320 -1.21 7.03 -8.07
N VAL A 321 -0.98 7.72 -6.94
CA VAL A 321 -0.89 7.12 -5.61
C VAL A 321 -2.07 7.59 -4.76
N VAL A 322 -2.85 6.64 -4.24
CA VAL A 322 -4.02 6.87 -3.39
C VAL A 322 -3.86 6.09 -2.09
N PRO A 323 -3.34 6.70 -1.02
CA PRO A 323 -3.23 6.03 0.28
C PRO A 323 -4.60 5.80 0.92
N TRP A 324 -4.71 4.67 1.66
CA TRP A 324 -5.90 4.26 2.44
C TRP A 324 -5.50 3.63 3.78
N THR A 325 -6.34 3.61 4.80
CA THR A 325 -7.43 4.54 5.03
C THR A 325 -6.91 5.63 5.95
N ILE A 326 -6.95 6.86 5.51
CA ILE A 326 -6.32 8.01 6.18
C ILE A 326 -7.42 8.87 6.80
N ASN A 327 -7.35 9.13 8.11
CA ASN A 327 -8.45 9.78 8.85
C ASN A 327 -8.02 11.01 9.67
N GLU A 328 -6.70 11.17 9.91
CA GLU A 328 -6.18 12.19 10.80
C GLU A 328 -5.68 13.43 10.03
N LEU A 329 -5.94 14.60 10.58
CA LEU A 329 -5.58 15.88 9.95
C LEU A 329 -4.06 16.02 9.71
N GLU A 330 -3.24 15.55 10.64
CA GLU A 330 -1.77 15.58 10.53
C GLU A 330 -1.28 14.73 9.33
N ASP A 331 -1.98 13.61 9.06
CA ASP A 331 -1.67 12.76 7.92
C ASP A 331 -2.12 13.40 6.61
N PHE A 332 -3.26 14.09 6.57
CA PHE A 332 -3.69 14.85 5.40
C PHE A 332 -2.65 15.91 5.03
N GLU A 333 -2.20 16.71 6.00
CA GLU A 333 -1.20 17.76 5.76
C GLU A 333 0.09 17.18 5.17
N ARG A 334 0.59 16.10 5.75
CA ARG A 334 1.81 15.43 5.30
C ARG A 334 1.67 14.83 3.89
N LEU A 335 0.56 14.13 3.63
CA LEU A 335 0.33 13.47 2.34
C LEU A 335 0.12 14.48 1.20
N VAL A 336 -0.54 15.59 1.47
CA VAL A 336 -0.76 16.65 0.49
C VAL A 336 0.50 17.47 0.26
N ARG A 337 1.16 17.96 1.33
CA ARG A 337 2.27 18.92 1.19
C ARG A 337 3.64 18.30 0.96
N GLU A 338 3.90 17.12 1.55
CA GLU A 338 5.22 16.51 1.45
C GLU A 338 5.27 15.45 0.33
N PHE A 339 4.20 14.66 0.19
CA PHE A 339 4.17 13.57 -0.78
C PHE A 339 3.44 13.92 -2.08
N ASP A 340 2.58 14.94 -2.07
CA ASP A 340 1.82 15.37 -3.26
C ASP A 340 1.13 14.16 -3.92
N VAL A 341 0.33 13.43 -3.12
CA VAL A 341 -0.40 12.23 -3.55
C VAL A 341 -1.59 12.60 -4.45
N ASP A 342 -2.02 11.68 -5.30
CA ASP A 342 -3.03 11.93 -6.32
C ASP A 342 -4.47 11.81 -5.80
N GLY A 343 -4.67 11.08 -4.72
CA GLY A 343 -5.94 10.94 -4.02
C GLY A 343 -5.70 10.51 -2.58
N ILE A 344 -6.71 10.64 -1.74
CA ILE A 344 -6.71 10.14 -0.36
C ILE A 344 -8.04 9.44 -0.12
N ASN A 345 -7.98 8.17 0.29
CA ASN A 345 -9.14 7.38 0.67
C ASN A 345 -9.34 7.48 2.19
N THR A 346 -10.50 8.01 2.62
CA THR A 346 -10.77 8.37 4.00
C THR A 346 -12.18 7.99 4.45
N ASN A 347 -12.30 7.59 5.73
CA ASN A 347 -13.60 7.43 6.40
C ASN A 347 -14.25 8.78 6.77
N HIS A 348 -13.45 9.86 6.75
CA HIS A 348 -13.86 11.21 7.13
C HIS A 348 -13.69 12.20 5.97
N PRO A 349 -14.46 12.04 4.86
CA PRO A 349 -14.37 12.97 3.74
C PRO A 349 -14.72 14.41 4.13
N ASP A 350 -15.57 14.60 5.14
CA ASP A 350 -15.90 15.88 5.75
C ASP A 350 -14.67 16.65 6.24
N ARG A 351 -13.76 15.96 6.93
CA ARG A 351 -12.51 16.55 7.45
C ARG A 351 -11.51 16.85 6.35
N LEU A 352 -11.39 15.93 5.38
CA LEU A 352 -10.45 16.12 4.28
C LEU A 352 -10.87 17.26 3.36
N VAL A 353 -12.16 17.33 3.01
CA VAL A 353 -12.69 18.45 2.20
C VAL A 353 -12.48 19.78 2.90
N ALA A 354 -12.84 19.89 4.19
CA ALA A 354 -12.62 21.10 4.96
C ALA A 354 -11.14 21.51 5.01
N TYR A 355 -10.23 20.55 5.20
CA TYR A 355 -8.78 20.81 5.15
C TYR A 355 -8.33 21.37 3.80
N LEU A 356 -8.84 20.83 2.68
CA LEU A 356 -8.46 21.23 1.32
C LEU A 356 -9.08 22.58 0.90
N GLU A 357 -10.17 23.02 1.53
CA GLU A 357 -10.80 24.32 1.31
C GLU A 357 -10.11 25.46 2.09
N ASP A 358 -9.60 25.14 3.29
CA ASP A 358 -8.95 26.11 4.19
C ASP A 358 -7.45 26.34 3.88
N GLY A 359 -6.80 25.46 3.11
CA GLY A 359 -5.35 25.44 2.81
C GLY A 359 -5.01 25.90 1.42
#